data_a78c7342bfc36478d7671c30cc787a72
#
_entry.id   a78c7342bfc36478d7671c30cc787a72
#
_cell.length_a   1.000
_cell.length_b   1.000
_cell.length_c   1.000
_cell.angle_alpha   90.00
_cell.angle_beta   90.00
_cell.angle_gamma   90.00
#
_symmetry.space_group_name_H-M   'P 1'
#
loop_
_entity.id
_entity.type
_entity.pdbx_description
1 polymer ?
#
loop_
_entity_poly.entity_id
_entity_poly.type
_entity_poly.pdbx_seq_one_letter_code
_entity_poly.pdbx_strand_id
1 'polypeptide(L)'
;MADVKHKVERAAFGAAVDGILKYVNKDEEDREKAFLKLVDLSEKFMGNTFSKESYDAARRMIREPDSKWMQYVNRILNEVDPHVIKMSALDYGFEAAFCGKKEINEMRVKHQCNIPWLILMDPTSACNLHCTGCWAAEYGNRLNLSFEDMDRIVTQGKELGIYLYFFTGGEPLVRKDDIIRLCEKHDDCGFHAFTNGTLIDEKFCQDMKRVGNFSVAISLEGFNEVNDLRRGKGVFDKVMHAMDLMKQYGLIFGTSICYTSKNYKVVTSDEFLDMIIEKGARFSWYFHYMPVGNEASCELLPNPDQREYMYHRIREIRAMKGGKPIFAFDFQNDGEYVGGCIAGGRNYCHINPNGDVEPCVFIHYSGANIKEVDLLTALKQPLFMAYRENQPFNCNHLKPCPMLENPEILQRMVHETGAHSTDLQSPESVEHLCGKCAEYAKNWDVRAQELWQKDRNNK
;
A
#
# COMPACT_ATOMS: atom_id res chain seq x y z
N MET A 1 -0.77 31.04 -13.55
CA MET A 1 -0.26 31.62 -12.30
C MET A 1 -0.24 30.61 -11.13
N ALA A 2 -1.28 29.79 -10.98
CA ALA A 2 -1.29 28.71 -9.94
C ALA A 2 -0.17 27.69 -10.16
N ASP A 3 0.04 27.21 -11.38
CA ASP A 3 1.11 26.26 -11.72
C ASP A 3 2.53 26.79 -11.45
N VAL A 4 2.80 28.07 -11.69
CA VAL A 4 4.11 28.68 -11.39
C VAL A 4 4.36 28.77 -9.88
N LYS A 5 3.32 29.13 -9.10
CA LYS A 5 3.41 29.19 -7.64
C LYS A 5 3.71 27.81 -7.07
N HIS A 6 3.00 26.77 -7.51
CA HIS A 6 3.19 25.40 -7.08
C HIS A 6 4.63 24.91 -7.37
N LYS A 7 5.14 25.15 -8.58
CA LYS A 7 6.53 24.81 -8.94
C LYS A 7 7.56 25.49 -8.04
N VAL A 8 7.34 26.76 -7.69
CA VAL A 8 8.22 27.51 -6.78
C VAL A 8 8.18 26.90 -5.36
N GLU A 9 6.98 26.57 -4.86
CA GLU A 9 6.81 25.95 -3.53
C GLU A 9 7.47 24.55 -3.49
N ARG A 10 7.28 23.71 -4.51
CA ARG A 10 7.95 22.41 -4.66
C ARG A 10 9.47 22.55 -4.68
N ALA A 11 10.01 23.51 -5.45
CA ALA A 11 11.45 23.74 -5.50
C ALA A 11 12.01 24.23 -4.17
N ALA A 12 11.29 25.11 -3.46
CA ALA A 12 11.68 25.59 -2.12
C ALA A 12 11.66 24.45 -1.09
N PHE A 13 10.66 23.57 -1.14
CA PHE A 13 10.59 22.38 -0.29
C PHE A 13 11.76 21.42 -0.59
N GLY A 14 12.06 21.17 -1.88
CA GLY A 14 13.21 20.35 -2.27
C GLY A 14 14.55 20.91 -1.78
N ALA A 15 14.75 22.23 -1.85
CA ALA A 15 15.94 22.89 -1.33
C ALA A 15 16.05 22.76 0.21
N ALA A 16 14.92 22.83 0.92
CA ALA A 16 14.86 22.57 2.35
C ALA A 16 15.25 21.14 2.69
N VAL A 17 14.76 20.13 1.94
CA VAL A 17 15.15 18.73 2.10
C VAL A 17 16.66 18.55 1.87
N ASP A 18 17.22 19.13 0.81
CA ASP A 18 18.69 19.10 0.56
C ASP A 18 19.48 19.71 1.73
N GLY A 19 19.01 20.82 2.29
CA GLY A 19 19.61 21.47 3.44
C GLY A 19 19.59 20.56 4.68
N ILE A 20 18.46 19.91 4.93
CA ILE A 20 18.27 18.95 6.02
C ILE A 20 19.23 17.77 5.86
N LEU A 21 19.26 17.14 4.69
CA LEU A 21 20.12 15.99 4.42
C LEU A 21 21.59 16.32 4.61
N LYS A 22 22.02 17.50 4.14
CA LYS A 22 23.41 17.99 4.38
C LYS A 22 23.70 18.22 5.85
N TYR A 23 22.75 18.71 6.63
CA TYR A 23 22.92 19.02 8.05
C TYR A 23 22.98 17.73 8.89
N VAL A 24 22.07 16.79 8.62
CA VAL A 24 21.94 15.53 9.37
C VAL A 24 23.08 14.55 9.06
N ASN A 25 23.68 14.61 7.86
CA ASN A 25 24.76 13.71 7.45
C ASN A 25 26.14 14.13 7.98
N LYS A 26 26.28 15.26 8.71
CA LYS A 26 27.56 15.75 9.18
C LYS A 26 28.12 14.98 10.36
N ASP A 27 27.30 14.53 11.30
CA ASP A 27 27.75 13.81 12.49
C ASP A 27 26.59 13.03 13.14
N GLU A 28 26.79 11.76 13.49
CA GLU A 28 25.73 10.95 14.13
C GLU A 28 25.33 11.48 15.50
N GLU A 29 26.31 12.01 16.28
CA GLU A 29 26.05 12.58 17.61
C GLU A 29 25.21 13.88 17.55
N ASP A 30 25.25 14.61 16.44
CA ASP A 30 24.46 15.82 16.25
C ASP A 30 23.06 15.58 15.63
N ARG A 31 22.79 14.36 15.16
CA ARG A 31 21.48 14.03 14.53
C ARG A 31 20.31 14.23 15.46
N GLU A 32 20.41 13.83 16.72
CA GLU A 32 19.33 14.03 17.70
C GLU A 32 18.96 15.51 17.81
N LYS A 33 19.95 16.39 17.99
CA LYS A 33 19.75 17.84 18.07
C LYS A 33 19.16 18.40 16.77
N ALA A 34 19.64 17.88 15.63
CA ALA A 34 19.16 18.28 14.32
C ALA A 34 17.67 17.92 14.15
N PHE A 35 17.27 16.70 14.49
CA PHE A 35 15.89 16.25 14.41
C PHE A 35 14.97 17.01 15.37
N LEU A 36 15.39 17.25 16.62
CA LEU A 36 14.62 18.05 17.56
C LEU A 36 14.37 19.46 17.02
N LYS A 37 15.41 20.08 16.44
CA LYS A 37 15.28 21.40 15.79
C LYS A 37 14.35 21.38 14.59
N LEU A 38 14.33 20.28 13.81
CA LEU A 38 13.39 20.12 12.69
C LEU A 38 11.95 19.97 13.16
N VAL A 39 11.70 19.22 14.25
CA VAL A 39 10.38 19.11 14.86
C VAL A 39 9.91 20.49 15.36
N ASP A 40 10.78 21.26 16.04
CA ASP A 40 10.45 22.60 16.54
C ASP A 40 10.15 23.58 15.39
N LEU A 41 10.91 23.52 14.29
CA LEU A 41 10.65 24.34 13.10
C LEU A 41 9.33 23.91 12.41
N SER A 42 9.09 22.61 12.30
CA SER A 42 7.83 22.09 11.72
C SER A 42 6.63 22.52 12.55
N GLU A 43 6.70 22.44 13.88
CA GLU A 43 5.63 22.93 14.76
C GLU A 43 5.40 24.44 14.61
N LYS A 44 6.48 25.22 14.53
CA LYS A 44 6.40 26.66 14.35
C LYS A 44 5.77 27.09 13.03
N PHE A 45 6.11 26.42 11.91
CA PHE A 45 5.67 26.81 10.58
C PHE A 45 4.45 26.03 10.08
N MET A 46 4.21 24.81 10.60
CA MET A 46 3.16 23.89 10.18
C MET A 46 2.28 23.43 11.36
N GLY A 47 2.25 24.19 12.47
CA GLY A 47 1.58 23.79 13.71
C GLY A 47 0.09 23.47 13.60
N ASN A 48 -0.57 23.95 12.53
CA ASN A 48 -1.97 23.63 12.24
C ASN A 48 -2.16 22.35 11.40
N THR A 49 -1.08 21.72 10.93
CA THR A 49 -1.12 20.53 10.07
C THR A 49 -1.22 19.24 10.88
N PHE A 50 -0.50 19.20 12.01
CA PHE A 50 -0.48 18.06 12.92
C PHE A 50 -0.89 18.49 14.32
N SER A 51 -1.41 17.56 15.12
CA SER A 51 -1.75 17.84 16.51
C SER A 51 -0.50 18.08 17.36
N LYS A 52 -0.64 18.81 18.45
CA LYS A 52 0.47 19.02 19.41
C LYS A 52 1.01 17.71 19.95
N GLU A 53 0.11 16.74 20.20
CA GLU A 53 0.46 15.40 20.67
C GLU A 53 1.37 14.67 19.68
N SER A 54 1.20 14.91 18.36
CA SER A 54 2.06 14.33 17.31
C SER A 54 3.49 14.88 17.37
N TYR A 55 3.66 16.19 17.56
CA TYR A 55 4.98 16.81 17.74
C TYR A 55 5.66 16.33 19.03
N ASP A 56 4.90 16.23 20.12
CA ASP A 56 5.42 15.73 21.40
C ASP A 56 5.79 14.25 21.32
N ALA A 57 5.03 13.43 20.57
CA ALA A 57 5.37 12.05 20.30
C ALA A 57 6.67 11.93 19.50
N ALA A 58 6.85 12.78 18.47
CA ALA A 58 8.09 12.82 17.69
C ALA A 58 9.30 13.19 18.58
N ARG A 59 9.17 14.20 19.47
CA ARG A 59 10.24 14.55 20.41
C ARG A 59 10.57 13.42 21.38
N ARG A 60 9.55 12.70 21.90
CA ARG A 60 9.78 11.53 22.76
C ARG A 60 10.51 10.43 22.00
N MET A 61 10.09 10.15 20.78
CA MET A 61 10.72 9.15 19.92
C MET A 61 12.21 9.44 19.68
N ILE A 62 12.54 10.72 19.42
CA ILE A 62 13.94 11.17 19.17
C ILE A 62 14.78 11.06 20.44
N ARG A 63 14.23 11.40 21.61
CA ARG A 63 14.95 11.39 22.88
C ARG A 63 15.00 10.02 23.59
N GLU A 64 14.21 9.05 23.12
CA GLU A 64 14.19 7.72 23.73
C GLU A 64 15.52 7.00 23.46
N PRO A 65 16.29 6.63 24.51
CA PRO A 65 17.50 5.83 24.33
C PRO A 65 17.17 4.52 23.61
N ASP A 66 17.98 4.12 22.65
CA ASP A 66 17.80 2.92 21.83
C ASP A 66 16.47 2.85 21.04
N SER A 67 15.89 4.01 20.74
CA SER A 67 14.67 4.09 19.96
C SER A 67 14.76 3.35 18.64
N LYS A 68 13.90 2.35 18.43
CA LYS A 68 13.82 1.59 17.18
C LYS A 68 13.43 2.48 15.99
N TRP A 69 12.65 3.53 16.24
CA TRP A 69 12.32 4.51 15.22
C TRP A 69 13.50 5.41 14.85
N MET A 70 14.37 5.76 15.81
CA MET A 70 15.64 6.46 15.49
C MET A 70 16.59 5.54 14.74
N GLN A 71 16.67 4.25 15.11
CA GLN A 71 17.42 3.26 14.32
C GLN A 71 16.87 3.16 12.89
N TYR A 72 15.53 3.15 12.73
CA TYR A 72 14.87 3.15 11.43
C TYR A 72 15.26 4.38 10.59
N VAL A 73 15.16 5.58 11.17
CA VAL A 73 15.53 6.83 10.49
C VAL A 73 17.03 6.85 10.14
N ASN A 74 17.90 6.43 11.05
CA ASN A 74 19.33 6.36 10.79
C ASN A 74 19.67 5.37 9.66
N ARG A 75 18.98 4.23 9.59
CA ARG A 75 19.13 3.29 8.47
C ARG A 75 18.73 3.92 7.13
N ILE A 76 17.62 4.68 7.08
CA ILE A 76 17.24 5.40 5.85
C ILE A 76 18.34 6.39 5.45
N LEU A 77 18.82 7.20 6.38
CA LEU A 77 19.83 8.22 6.08
C LEU A 77 21.20 7.64 5.69
N ASN A 78 21.58 6.49 6.25
CA ASN A 78 22.88 5.87 5.99
C ASN A 78 22.88 4.95 4.75
N GLU A 79 21.74 4.34 4.42
CA GLU A 79 21.66 3.26 3.43
C GLU A 79 20.90 3.65 2.16
N VAL A 80 20.11 4.74 2.17
CA VAL A 80 19.33 5.17 1.00
C VAL A 80 20.02 6.35 0.30
N ASP A 81 20.01 6.33 -1.01
CA ASP A 81 20.56 7.41 -1.83
C ASP A 81 19.87 8.76 -1.54
N PRO A 82 20.59 9.86 -1.31
CA PRO A 82 19.99 11.16 -0.99
C PRO A 82 19.02 11.67 -2.06
N HIS A 83 19.24 11.37 -3.35
CA HIS A 83 18.31 11.72 -4.41
C HIS A 83 16.97 10.98 -4.24
N VAL A 84 17.01 9.68 -3.94
CA VAL A 84 15.81 8.86 -3.71
C VAL A 84 15.05 9.35 -2.47
N ILE A 85 15.75 9.71 -1.38
CA ILE A 85 15.10 10.31 -0.19
C ILE A 85 14.41 11.61 -0.56
N LYS A 86 15.10 12.49 -1.32
CA LYS A 86 14.56 13.78 -1.74
C LYS A 86 13.31 13.62 -2.61
N MET A 87 13.37 12.76 -3.64
CA MET A 87 12.21 12.51 -4.51
C MET A 87 11.05 11.92 -3.74
N SER A 88 11.30 10.96 -2.84
CA SER A 88 10.26 10.41 -1.96
C SER A 88 9.64 11.49 -1.07
N ALA A 89 10.42 12.40 -0.49
CA ALA A 89 9.88 13.51 0.32
C ALA A 89 9.05 14.48 -0.53
N LEU A 90 9.45 14.76 -1.77
CA LEU A 90 8.70 15.59 -2.70
C LEU A 90 7.37 14.94 -3.09
N ASP A 91 7.40 13.70 -3.56
CA ASP A 91 6.25 13.10 -4.24
C ASP A 91 5.25 12.51 -3.25
N TYR A 92 5.70 11.77 -2.22
CA TYR A 92 4.82 11.24 -1.17
C TYR A 92 4.47 12.30 -0.12
N GLY A 93 5.45 13.16 0.25
CA GLY A 93 5.26 14.18 1.28
C GLY A 93 4.58 15.43 0.74
N PHE A 94 5.27 16.18 -0.12
CA PHE A 94 4.77 17.47 -0.59
C PHE A 94 3.57 17.32 -1.53
N GLU A 95 3.71 16.53 -2.61
CA GLU A 95 2.63 16.40 -3.60
C GLU A 95 1.44 15.62 -3.03
N ALA A 96 1.62 14.36 -2.64
CA ALA A 96 0.48 13.50 -2.29
C ALA A 96 -0.12 13.81 -0.91
N ALA A 97 0.72 13.95 0.13
CA ALA A 97 0.21 14.10 1.51
C ALA A 97 -0.18 15.55 1.85
N PHE A 98 0.51 16.55 1.30
CA PHE A 98 0.22 17.95 1.64
C PHE A 98 -0.67 18.63 0.59
N CYS A 99 -0.24 18.71 -0.67
CA CYS A 99 -1.00 19.39 -1.72
C CYS A 99 -2.21 18.58 -2.18
N GLY A 100 -1.98 17.35 -2.60
CA GLY A 100 -3.00 16.48 -3.19
C GLY A 100 -4.14 16.15 -2.23
N LYS A 101 -3.84 15.89 -0.95
CA LYS A 101 -4.89 15.63 0.05
C LYS A 101 -5.87 16.80 0.21
N LYS A 102 -5.39 18.04 0.14
CA LYS A 102 -6.23 19.23 0.19
C LYS A 102 -7.13 19.29 -1.05
N GLU A 103 -6.53 19.11 -2.23
CA GLU A 103 -7.23 19.13 -3.51
C GLU A 103 -8.27 18.02 -3.61
N ILE A 104 -7.93 16.78 -3.22
CA ILE A 104 -8.87 15.66 -3.13
C ILE A 104 -10.09 16.02 -2.28
N ASN A 105 -9.91 16.68 -1.14
CA ASN A 105 -11.04 17.05 -0.28
C ASN A 105 -11.95 18.07 -0.97
N GLU A 106 -11.38 19.05 -1.68
CA GLU A 106 -12.13 20.04 -2.47
C GLU A 106 -12.89 19.34 -3.62
N MET A 107 -12.25 18.40 -4.33
CA MET A 107 -12.86 17.64 -5.42
C MET A 107 -13.97 16.71 -4.95
N ARG A 108 -13.84 16.08 -3.77
CA ARG A 108 -14.91 15.27 -3.15
C ARG A 108 -16.17 16.08 -2.90
N VAL A 109 -16.03 17.31 -2.40
CA VAL A 109 -17.16 18.23 -2.18
C VAL A 109 -17.76 18.66 -3.51
N LYS A 110 -16.91 19.09 -4.46
CA LYS A 110 -17.34 19.58 -5.78
C LYS A 110 -18.11 18.51 -6.58
N HIS A 111 -17.60 17.28 -6.60
CA HIS A 111 -18.12 16.21 -7.45
C HIS A 111 -19.10 15.28 -6.75
N GLN A 112 -19.28 15.42 -5.43
CA GLN A 112 -20.17 14.61 -4.60
C GLN A 112 -19.91 13.10 -4.71
N CYS A 113 -18.64 12.70 -4.88
CA CYS A 113 -18.17 11.30 -4.94
C CYS A 113 -16.89 11.11 -4.13
N ASN A 114 -16.51 9.86 -3.91
CA ASN A 114 -15.20 9.53 -3.40
C ASN A 114 -14.13 9.85 -4.46
N ILE A 115 -13.05 10.51 -4.05
CA ILE A 115 -11.83 10.67 -4.85
C ILE A 115 -10.70 9.99 -4.08
N PRO A 116 -10.03 8.98 -4.64
CA PRO A 116 -9.02 8.21 -3.93
C PRO A 116 -7.72 9.01 -3.71
N TRP A 117 -6.95 8.63 -2.70
CA TRP A 117 -5.61 9.17 -2.48
C TRP A 117 -4.57 8.47 -3.35
N LEU A 118 -4.82 7.20 -3.69
CA LEU A 118 -4.00 6.43 -4.61
C LEU A 118 -4.85 5.60 -5.57
N ILE A 119 -4.32 5.35 -6.76
CA ILE A 119 -4.88 4.41 -7.72
C ILE A 119 -3.93 3.22 -7.82
N LEU A 120 -4.45 2.00 -7.63
CA LEU A 120 -3.77 0.75 -7.88
C LEU A 120 -4.16 0.28 -9.28
N MET A 121 -3.19 -0.02 -10.14
CA MET A 121 -3.47 -0.49 -11.50
C MET A 121 -2.63 -1.69 -11.90
N ASP A 122 -3.18 -2.51 -12.78
CA ASP A 122 -2.52 -3.67 -13.34
C ASP A 122 -2.01 -3.38 -14.74
N PRO A 123 -0.72 -3.13 -14.95
CA PRO A 123 -0.17 -2.91 -16.29
C PRO A 123 -0.37 -4.10 -17.21
N THR A 124 -0.43 -5.31 -16.64
CA THR A 124 -0.57 -6.57 -17.38
C THR A 124 -1.15 -7.67 -16.47
N SER A 125 -1.88 -8.61 -17.07
CA SER A 125 -2.25 -9.87 -16.42
C SER A 125 -1.16 -10.95 -16.55
N ALA A 126 -0.14 -10.74 -17.39
CA ALA A 126 0.94 -11.70 -17.56
C ALA A 126 1.80 -11.80 -16.29
N CYS A 127 2.09 -13.03 -15.86
CA CYS A 127 2.98 -13.31 -14.75
C CYS A 127 3.93 -14.46 -15.14
N ASN A 128 5.16 -14.38 -14.64
CA ASN A 128 6.17 -15.42 -14.81
C ASN A 128 6.18 -16.46 -13.68
N LEU A 129 5.22 -16.38 -12.74
CA LEU A 129 5.00 -17.32 -11.65
C LEU A 129 3.54 -17.81 -11.63
N HIS A 130 3.29 -18.94 -10.93
CA HIS A 130 1.97 -19.53 -10.69
C HIS A 130 1.81 -19.85 -9.19
N CYS A 131 1.62 -18.80 -8.40
CA CYS A 131 1.57 -18.90 -6.93
C CYS A 131 0.26 -19.53 -6.46
N THR A 132 0.33 -20.45 -5.49
CA THR A 132 -0.86 -21.06 -4.88
C THR A 132 -1.74 -19.97 -4.21
N GLY A 133 -3.02 -19.93 -4.55
CA GLY A 133 -3.97 -18.96 -4.01
C GLY A 133 -3.69 -17.51 -4.44
N CYS A 134 -3.23 -17.33 -5.68
CA CYS A 134 -3.05 -16.00 -6.27
C CYS A 134 -4.41 -15.41 -6.63
N TRP A 135 -4.73 -14.23 -6.14
CA TRP A 135 -5.98 -13.52 -6.42
C TRP A 135 -6.12 -13.08 -7.89
N ALA A 136 -4.98 -12.90 -8.60
CA ALA A 136 -4.95 -12.44 -10.00
C ALA A 136 -5.00 -13.60 -11.02
N ALA A 137 -5.19 -14.86 -10.60
CA ALA A 137 -5.10 -16.03 -11.48
C ALA A 137 -6.23 -16.09 -12.54
N GLU A 138 -7.38 -15.53 -12.23
CA GLU A 138 -8.59 -15.63 -13.07
C GLU A 138 -8.62 -14.65 -14.26
N TYR A 139 -7.70 -13.67 -14.33
CA TYR A 139 -7.62 -12.74 -15.48
C TYR A 139 -6.99 -13.36 -16.73
N GLY A 140 -6.29 -14.49 -16.61
CA GLY A 140 -5.46 -15.04 -17.69
C GLY A 140 -4.22 -14.18 -17.97
N ASN A 141 -3.44 -14.53 -19.03
CA ASN A 141 -2.12 -13.93 -19.27
C ASN A 141 -2.05 -13.01 -20.51
N ARG A 142 -3.17 -12.41 -20.95
CA ARG A 142 -3.25 -11.71 -22.23
C ARG A 142 -3.74 -10.27 -22.17
N LEU A 143 -4.15 -9.79 -21.00
CA LEU A 143 -4.71 -8.45 -20.86
C LEU A 143 -3.62 -7.45 -20.49
N ASN A 144 -3.70 -6.26 -21.06
CA ASN A 144 -2.76 -5.17 -20.79
C ASN A 144 -3.49 -3.82 -20.82
N LEU A 145 -3.08 -2.93 -19.93
CA LEU A 145 -3.25 -1.49 -20.15
C LEU A 145 -2.17 -1.02 -21.10
N SER A 146 -2.50 -0.21 -22.10
CA SER A 146 -1.50 0.44 -22.93
C SER A 146 -0.73 1.49 -22.11
N PHE A 147 0.43 1.93 -22.61
CA PHE A 147 1.13 3.06 -21.99
C PHE A 147 0.23 4.30 -21.98
N GLU A 148 -0.48 4.53 -23.07
CA GLU A 148 -1.41 5.65 -23.24
C GLU A 148 -2.58 5.60 -22.25
N ASP A 149 -3.08 4.39 -21.92
CA ASP A 149 -4.11 4.22 -20.86
C ASP A 149 -3.55 4.60 -19.49
N MET A 150 -2.37 4.09 -19.13
CA MET A 150 -1.71 4.39 -17.86
C MET A 150 -1.40 5.89 -17.74
N ASP A 151 -0.86 6.50 -18.80
CA ASP A 151 -0.57 7.93 -18.87
C ASP A 151 -1.82 8.80 -18.71
N ARG A 152 -2.92 8.41 -19.36
CA ARG A 152 -4.22 9.09 -19.23
C ARG A 152 -4.79 8.98 -17.82
N ILE A 153 -4.68 7.80 -17.18
CA ILE A 153 -5.12 7.59 -15.77
C ILE A 153 -4.34 8.56 -14.87
N VAL A 154 -3.02 8.63 -15.00
CA VAL A 154 -2.19 9.53 -14.19
C VAL A 154 -2.54 10.99 -14.47
N THR A 155 -2.68 11.38 -15.72
CA THR A 155 -3.03 12.75 -16.12
C THR A 155 -4.37 13.19 -15.53
N GLN A 156 -5.41 12.37 -15.69
CA GLN A 156 -6.74 12.66 -15.13
C GLN A 156 -6.76 12.58 -13.60
N GLY A 157 -5.95 11.70 -13.01
CA GLY A 157 -5.81 11.60 -11.57
C GLY A 157 -5.22 12.88 -10.96
N LYS A 158 -4.20 13.45 -11.58
CA LYS A 158 -3.59 14.73 -11.16
C LYS A 158 -4.61 15.89 -11.19
N GLU A 159 -5.54 15.91 -12.13
CA GLU A 159 -6.64 16.90 -12.18
C GLU A 159 -7.59 16.78 -10.97
N LEU A 160 -7.56 15.64 -10.29
CA LEU A 160 -8.35 15.36 -9.08
C LEU A 160 -7.52 15.44 -7.79
N GLY A 161 -6.22 15.78 -7.87
CA GLY A 161 -5.30 15.85 -6.76
C GLY A 161 -4.65 14.51 -6.38
N ILE A 162 -4.72 13.48 -7.25
CA ILE A 162 -4.14 12.17 -7.01
C ILE A 162 -2.70 12.15 -7.54
N TYR A 163 -1.73 11.93 -6.66
CA TYR A 163 -0.30 11.90 -6.97
C TYR A 163 0.38 10.57 -6.62
N LEU A 164 -0.38 9.54 -6.20
CA LEU A 164 0.15 8.22 -5.92
C LEU A 164 -0.47 7.17 -6.83
N TYR A 165 0.39 6.38 -7.46
CA TYR A 165 -0.01 5.31 -8.38
C TYR A 165 0.77 4.05 -8.05
N PHE A 166 0.02 2.99 -7.72
CA PHE A 166 0.58 1.71 -7.37
C PHE A 166 0.33 0.71 -8.49
N PHE A 167 1.23 -0.24 -8.66
CA PHE A 167 1.15 -1.30 -9.67
C PHE A 167 1.09 -2.67 -9.01
N THR A 168 0.23 -3.53 -9.57
CA THR A 168 0.13 -4.95 -9.23
C THR A 168 -0.30 -5.72 -10.49
N GLY A 169 -1.17 -6.72 -10.40
CA GLY A 169 -1.66 -7.48 -11.53
C GLY A 169 -1.09 -8.89 -11.59
N GLY A 170 -0.63 -9.31 -12.75
CA GLY A 170 0.23 -10.46 -12.90
C GLY A 170 1.58 -10.18 -12.26
N GLU A 171 2.60 -9.92 -13.08
CA GLU A 171 3.87 -9.35 -12.57
C GLU A 171 4.09 -7.99 -13.24
N PRO A 172 4.01 -6.87 -12.52
CA PRO A 172 4.10 -5.54 -13.10
C PRO A 172 5.45 -5.28 -13.78
N LEU A 173 6.54 -5.89 -13.29
CA LEU A 173 7.87 -5.72 -13.88
C LEU A 173 8.07 -6.44 -15.23
N VAL A 174 7.09 -7.19 -15.72
CA VAL A 174 7.04 -7.58 -17.16
C VAL A 174 6.95 -6.33 -18.03
N ARG A 175 6.36 -5.24 -17.50
CA ARG A 175 6.22 -3.93 -18.16
C ARG A 175 7.13 -2.86 -17.53
N LYS A 176 8.28 -3.25 -16.95
CA LYS A 176 9.17 -2.33 -16.22
C LYS A 176 9.63 -1.12 -17.04
N ASP A 177 9.85 -1.28 -18.36
CA ASP A 177 10.26 -0.18 -19.23
C ASP A 177 9.14 0.88 -19.38
N ASP A 178 7.88 0.47 -19.52
CA ASP A 178 6.74 1.38 -19.55
C ASP A 178 6.53 2.07 -18.20
N ILE A 179 6.71 1.35 -17.09
CA ILE A 179 6.61 1.91 -15.74
C ILE A 179 7.69 2.99 -15.53
N ILE A 180 8.94 2.72 -15.90
CA ILE A 180 10.03 3.71 -15.80
C ILE A 180 9.73 4.94 -16.67
N ARG A 181 9.26 4.72 -17.90
CA ARG A 181 8.85 5.82 -18.79
C ARG A 181 7.71 6.66 -18.19
N LEU A 182 6.77 6.02 -17.47
CA LEU A 182 5.69 6.72 -16.79
C LEU A 182 6.22 7.56 -15.62
N CYS A 183 7.17 7.01 -14.83
CA CYS A 183 7.85 7.72 -13.75
C CYS A 183 8.62 8.95 -14.27
N GLU A 184 9.28 8.84 -15.43
CA GLU A 184 9.98 9.95 -16.08
C GLU A 184 9.02 11.06 -16.55
N LYS A 185 7.88 10.67 -17.11
CA LYS A 185 6.88 11.61 -17.62
C LYS A 185 6.15 12.35 -16.51
N HIS A 186 5.93 11.70 -15.38
CA HIS A 186 5.21 12.23 -14.22
C HIS A 186 6.14 12.26 -13.00
N ASP A 187 7.18 13.08 -13.09
CA ASP A 187 8.21 13.28 -12.07
C ASP A 187 7.72 14.02 -10.81
N ASP A 188 6.45 14.39 -10.81
CA ASP A 188 5.71 14.98 -9.69
C ASP A 188 4.78 13.95 -8.99
N CYS A 189 4.82 12.68 -9.39
CA CYS A 189 4.01 11.61 -8.81
C CYS A 189 4.88 10.55 -8.15
N GLY A 190 4.40 9.98 -7.03
CA GLY A 190 5.00 8.80 -6.41
C GLY A 190 4.44 7.51 -6.99
N PHE A 191 5.33 6.60 -7.35
CA PHE A 191 4.99 5.29 -7.91
C PHE A 191 5.47 4.16 -7.00
N HIS A 192 4.69 3.08 -6.94
CA HIS A 192 5.02 1.90 -6.15
C HIS A 192 4.57 0.63 -6.87
N ALA A 193 5.29 -0.49 -6.72
CA ALA A 193 4.84 -1.76 -7.27
C ALA A 193 4.91 -2.90 -6.24
N PHE A 194 3.88 -3.75 -6.26
CA PHE A 194 3.92 -5.06 -5.63
C PHE A 194 4.46 -6.05 -6.66
N THR A 195 5.64 -6.59 -6.43
CA THR A 195 6.35 -7.45 -7.40
C THR A 195 6.81 -8.75 -6.77
N ASN A 196 6.89 -9.81 -7.57
CA ASN A 196 7.54 -11.05 -7.14
C ASN A 196 9.08 -10.95 -7.05
N GLY A 197 9.65 -9.83 -7.49
CA GLY A 197 11.07 -9.51 -7.40
C GLY A 197 12.00 -10.24 -8.37
N THR A 198 11.51 -11.25 -9.10
CA THR A 198 12.39 -12.12 -9.93
C THR A 198 12.91 -11.44 -11.19
N LEU A 199 12.36 -10.27 -11.55
CA LEU A 199 12.77 -9.47 -12.72
C LEU A 199 13.56 -8.21 -12.35
N ILE A 200 13.92 -8.06 -11.07
CA ILE A 200 14.81 -6.99 -10.61
C ILE A 200 16.24 -7.34 -11.02
N ASP A 201 16.85 -6.48 -11.82
CA ASP A 201 18.24 -6.56 -12.28
C ASP A 201 18.96 -5.24 -12.03
N GLU A 202 20.29 -5.21 -12.26
CA GLU A 202 21.12 -4.01 -12.07
C GLU A 202 20.62 -2.82 -12.88
N LYS A 203 20.25 -3.04 -14.16
CA LYS A 203 19.73 -1.96 -15.04
C LYS A 203 18.46 -1.34 -14.44
N PHE A 204 17.54 -2.17 -13.98
CA PHE A 204 16.32 -1.68 -13.36
C PHE A 204 16.61 -0.92 -12.06
N CYS A 205 17.55 -1.36 -11.23
CA CYS A 205 17.97 -0.62 -10.05
C CYS A 205 18.59 0.74 -10.40
N GLN A 206 19.39 0.83 -11.47
CA GLN A 206 19.94 2.09 -11.97
C GLN A 206 18.82 3.03 -12.46
N ASP A 207 17.85 2.51 -13.20
CA ASP A 207 16.70 3.29 -13.67
C ASP A 207 15.84 3.79 -12.50
N MET A 208 15.53 2.94 -11.52
CA MET A 208 14.83 3.35 -10.29
C MET A 208 15.57 4.46 -9.53
N LYS A 209 16.89 4.33 -9.39
CA LYS A 209 17.73 5.35 -8.75
C LYS A 209 17.68 6.68 -9.51
N ARG A 210 17.73 6.62 -10.83
CA ARG A 210 17.71 7.78 -11.71
C ARG A 210 16.38 8.55 -11.65
N VAL A 211 15.25 7.84 -11.71
CA VAL A 211 13.93 8.49 -11.60
C VAL A 211 13.64 8.96 -10.17
N GLY A 212 14.01 8.17 -9.15
CA GLY A 212 13.92 8.51 -7.73
C GLY A 212 12.51 8.46 -7.13
N ASN A 213 11.48 8.46 -7.95
CA ASN A 213 10.05 8.51 -7.57
C ASN A 213 9.36 7.13 -7.60
N PHE A 214 10.13 6.04 -7.69
CA PHE A 214 9.60 4.68 -7.76
C PHE A 214 10.17 3.80 -6.64
N SER A 215 9.30 3.07 -5.96
CA SER A 215 9.63 2.09 -4.92
C SER A 215 8.92 0.76 -5.16
N VAL A 216 9.34 -0.30 -4.47
CA VAL A 216 8.69 -1.61 -4.59
C VAL A 216 8.48 -2.29 -3.24
N ALA A 217 7.44 -3.13 -3.16
CA ALA A 217 7.26 -4.15 -2.13
C ALA A 217 7.47 -5.53 -2.77
N ILE A 218 8.53 -6.22 -2.35
CA ILE A 218 8.90 -7.52 -2.89
C ILE A 218 8.12 -8.60 -2.15
N SER A 219 7.44 -9.45 -2.89
CA SER A 219 6.63 -10.53 -2.35
C SER A 219 7.48 -11.62 -1.70
N LEU A 220 7.23 -11.90 -0.40
CA LEU A 220 7.98 -12.87 0.38
C LEU A 220 7.08 -13.52 1.44
N GLU A 221 7.03 -14.86 1.48
CA GLU A 221 6.06 -15.61 2.29
C GLU A 221 6.67 -16.31 3.51
N GLY A 222 7.96 -16.08 3.77
CA GLY A 222 8.74 -16.74 4.82
C GLY A 222 10.13 -17.09 4.36
N PHE A 223 10.79 -18.00 5.07
CA PHE A 223 12.07 -18.57 4.64
C PHE A 223 11.90 -19.49 3.43
N ASN A 224 13.02 -19.93 2.86
CA ASN A 224 13.11 -20.69 1.60
C ASN A 224 11.97 -21.71 1.40
N GLU A 225 11.82 -22.69 2.30
CA GLU A 225 10.85 -23.77 2.15
C GLU A 225 9.39 -23.24 2.12
N VAL A 226 9.06 -22.32 3.02
CA VAL A 226 7.70 -21.74 3.11
C VAL A 226 7.41 -20.85 1.91
N ASN A 227 8.39 -20.06 1.49
CA ASN A 227 8.26 -19.19 0.33
C ASN A 227 8.09 -19.99 -0.96
N ASP A 228 8.97 -20.97 -1.19
CA ASP A 228 9.01 -21.73 -2.42
C ASP A 228 7.82 -22.70 -2.54
N LEU A 229 7.26 -23.16 -1.43
CA LEU A 229 6.03 -23.96 -1.43
C LEU A 229 4.85 -23.19 -2.07
N ARG A 230 4.75 -21.88 -1.85
CA ARG A 230 3.68 -21.05 -2.42
C ARG A 230 4.03 -20.48 -3.77
N ARG A 231 5.28 -20.03 -3.95
CA ARG A 231 5.68 -19.20 -5.11
C ARG A 231 6.45 -19.97 -6.19
N GLY A 232 6.93 -21.17 -5.87
CA GLY A 232 7.72 -22.01 -6.76
C GLY A 232 9.19 -22.10 -6.35
N LYS A 233 9.81 -23.20 -6.71
CA LYS A 233 11.18 -23.53 -6.34
C LYS A 233 12.20 -22.52 -6.85
N GLY A 234 13.09 -22.05 -5.96
CA GLY A 234 14.17 -21.11 -6.27
C GLY A 234 13.74 -19.65 -6.35
N VAL A 235 12.48 -19.34 -6.03
CA VAL A 235 12.00 -17.94 -5.97
C VAL A 235 12.60 -17.22 -4.77
N PHE A 236 12.76 -17.87 -3.62
CA PHE A 236 13.38 -17.28 -2.44
C PHE A 236 14.78 -16.73 -2.75
N ASP A 237 15.65 -17.53 -3.39
CA ASP A 237 17.02 -17.10 -3.70
C ASP A 237 17.04 -15.89 -4.65
N LYS A 238 16.13 -15.84 -5.62
CA LYS A 238 15.98 -14.68 -6.52
C LYS A 238 15.53 -13.44 -5.77
N VAL A 239 14.60 -13.59 -4.83
CA VAL A 239 14.14 -12.47 -3.96
C VAL A 239 15.29 -11.97 -3.08
N MET A 240 16.06 -12.85 -2.46
CA MET A 240 17.22 -12.46 -1.65
C MET A 240 18.26 -11.69 -2.47
N HIS A 241 18.53 -12.13 -3.70
CA HIS A 241 19.41 -11.43 -4.63
C HIS A 241 18.86 -10.05 -5.04
N ALA A 242 17.57 -9.97 -5.33
CA ALA A 242 16.90 -8.70 -5.66
C ALA A 242 17.00 -7.69 -4.50
N MET A 243 16.79 -8.13 -3.25
CA MET A 243 16.95 -7.28 -2.07
C MET A 243 18.39 -6.80 -1.90
N ASP A 244 19.38 -7.66 -2.14
CA ASP A 244 20.80 -7.28 -2.08
C ASP A 244 21.15 -6.20 -3.13
N LEU A 245 20.67 -6.35 -4.37
CA LEU A 245 20.82 -5.33 -5.42
C LEU A 245 20.15 -4.02 -5.03
N MET A 246 18.91 -4.05 -4.58
CA MET A 246 18.18 -2.85 -4.16
C MET A 246 18.91 -2.11 -3.03
N LYS A 247 19.43 -2.84 -2.04
CA LYS A 247 20.25 -2.28 -0.95
C LYS A 247 21.54 -1.68 -1.48
N GLN A 248 22.26 -2.38 -2.36
CA GLN A 248 23.50 -1.92 -2.97
C GLN A 248 23.32 -0.59 -3.73
N TYR A 249 22.19 -0.41 -4.41
CA TYR A 249 21.89 0.82 -5.16
C TYR A 249 21.29 1.94 -4.29
N GLY A 250 21.08 1.70 -3.00
CA GLY A 250 20.52 2.67 -2.05
C GLY A 250 19.05 2.99 -2.33
N LEU A 251 18.25 2.00 -2.72
CA LEU A 251 16.84 2.18 -3.06
C LEU A 251 15.91 1.98 -1.86
N ILE A 252 14.74 2.63 -1.90
CA ILE A 252 13.67 2.38 -0.93
C ILE A 252 12.84 1.20 -1.41
N PHE A 253 12.78 0.16 -0.59
CA PHE A 253 11.93 -1.00 -0.83
C PHE A 253 11.45 -1.63 0.48
N GLY A 254 10.44 -2.46 0.37
CA GLY A 254 9.92 -3.26 1.48
C GLY A 254 9.50 -4.66 1.03
N THR A 255 8.76 -5.34 1.87
CA THR A 255 8.18 -6.65 1.57
C THR A 255 6.65 -6.58 1.49
N SER A 256 6.07 -7.44 0.64
CA SER A 256 4.63 -7.72 0.55
C SER A 256 4.41 -9.15 0.98
N ILE A 257 3.68 -9.34 2.06
CA ILE A 257 3.50 -10.63 2.72
C ILE A 257 2.01 -10.96 2.76
N CYS A 258 1.63 -12.04 2.07
CA CYS A 258 0.30 -12.60 2.24
C CYS A 258 0.35 -13.62 3.37
N TYR A 259 -0.12 -13.25 4.58
CA TYR A 259 -0.19 -14.20 5.66
C TYR A 259 -1.43 -15.10 5.55
N THR A 260 -1.20 -16.37 5.84
CA THR A 260 -2.16 -17.46 5.73
C THR A 260 -2.22 -18.23 7.03
N SER A 261 -3.15 -19.21 7.12
CA SER A 261 -3.19 -20.18 8.21
C SER A 261 -1.88 -20.97 8.39
N LYS A 262 -0.98 -20.97 7.38
CA LYS A 262 0.23 -21.80 7.35
C LYS A 262 1.50 -21.03 7.74
N ASN A 263 1.62 -19.73 7.41
CA ASN A 263 2.87 -18.99 7.54
C ASN A 263 2.85 -17.83 8.55
N TYR A 264 1.71 -17.50 9.16
CA TYR A 264 1.54 -16.29 10.00
C TYR A 264 2.58 -16.14 11.12
N LYS A 265 3.03 -17.23 11.75
CA LYS A 265 4.09 -17.22 12.77
C LYS A 265 5.48 -17.01 12.16
N VAL A 266 5.74 -17.64 11.02
CA VAL A 266 7.06 -17.54 10.36
C VAL A 266 7.32 -16.12 9.91
N VAL A 267 6.36 -15.49 9.22
CA VAL A 267 6.51 -14.14 8.64
C VAL A 267 6.51 -13.02 9.68
N THR A 268 6.25 -13.34 10.93
CA THR A 268 6.28 -12.38 12.05
C THR A 268 7.28 -12.79 13.13
N SER A 269 8.07 -13.84 12.92
CA SER A 269 9.13 -14.23 13.84
C SER A 269 10.24 -13.18 13.88
N ASP A 270 10.96 -13.09 14.98
CA ASP A 270 12.06 -12.14 15.12
C ASP A 270 13.17 -12.41 14.10
N GLU A 271 13.46 -13.68 13.85
CA GLU A 271 14.48 -14.11 12.88
C GLU A 271 14.13 -13.69 11.44
N PHE A 272 12.86 -13.82 11.07
CA PHE A 272 12.40 -13.37 9.76
C PHE A 272 12.45 -11.85 9.62
N LEU A 273 12.01 -11.13 10.63
CA LEU A 273 12.06 -9.68 10.67
C LEU A 273 13.52 -9.17 10.61
N ASP A 274 14.41 -9.76 11.40
CA ASP A 274 15.82 -9.38 11.40
C ASP A 274 16.47 -9.65 10.03
N MET A 275 16.17 -10.76 9.38
CA MET A 275 16.62 -11.07 8.03
C MET A 275 16.19 -10.00 7.01
N ILE A 276 14.90 -9.65 6.95
CA ILE A 276 14.42 -8.65 5.97
C ILE A 276 14.94 -7.23 6.27
N ILE A 277 15.13 -6.90 7.57
CA ILE A 277 15.74 -5.66 8.01
C ILE A 277 17.20 -5.60 7.57
N GLU A 278 17.96 -6.67 7.79
CA GLU A 278 19.37 -6.78 7.37
C GLU A 278 19.52 -6.69 5.85
N LYS A 279 18.61 -7.31 5.10
CA LYS A 279 18.51 -7.20 3.64
C LYS A 279 18.15 -5.80 3.13
N GLY A 280 17.76 -4.88 4.00
CA GLY A 280 17.51 -3.48 3.64
C GLY A 280 16.04 -3.09 3.53
N ALA A 281 15.10 -3.96 3.82
CA ALA A 281 13.68 -3.60 3.80
C ALA A 281 13.37 -2.46 4.79
N ARG A 282 12.54 -1.49 4.36
CA ARG A 282 12.10 -0.33 5.17
C ARG A 282 10.70 -0.51 5.71
N PHE A 283 9.87 -1.26 5.01
CA PHE A 283 8.50 -1.52 5.40
C PHE A 283 8.09 -2.94 5.02
N SER A 284 7.01 -3.42 5.65
CA SER A 284 6.37 -4.70 5.33
C SER A 284 4.86 -4.50 5.28
N TRP A 285 4.26 -4.83 4.15
CA TRP A 285 2.82 -4.95 4.01
C TRP A 285 2.41 -6.37 4.41
N TYR A 286 1.52 -6.51 5.39
CA TYR A 286 0.89 -7.77 5.76
C TYR A 286 -0.55 -7.76 5.25
N PHE A 287 -0.80 -8.61 4.26
CA PHE A 287 -2.13 -8.83 3.70
C PHE A 287 -2.69 -10.15 4.21
N HIS A 288 -3.88 -10.10 4.76
CA HIS A 288 -4.64 -11.30 5.05
C HIS A 288 -4.94 -12.03 3.75
N TYR A 289 -4.79 -13.36 3.74
CA TYR A 289 -5.21 -14.14 2.58
C TYR A 289 -6.70 -13.91 2.27
N MET A 290 -7.02 -13.63 1.02
CA MET A 290 -8.38 -13.37 0.56
C MET A 290 -8.79 -14.49 -0.42
N PRO A 291 -9.93 -15.19 -0.20
CA PRO A 291 -10.34 -16.31 -1.03
C PRO A 291 -11.06 -15.84 -2.30
N VAL A 292 -10.31 -15.19 -3.19
CA VAL A 292 -10.81 -14.65 -4.47
C VAL A 292 -10.66 -15.72 -5.57
N GLY A 293 -11.66 -15.78 -6.47
CA GLY A 293 -11.72 -16.74 -7.58
C GLY A 293 -12.44 -18.05 -7.22
N ASN A 294 -12.95 -18.72 -8.26
CA ASN A 294 -13.71 -19.96 -8.09
C ASN A 294 -12.89 -21.10 -7.47
N GLU A 295 -11.56 -21.13 -7.74
CA GLU A 295 -10.63 -22.17 -7.26
C GLU A 295 -9.87 -21.73 -5.99
N ALA A 296 -10.39 -20.76 -5.23
CA ALA A 296 -9.72 -20.24 -4.05
C ALA A 296 -9.58 -21.30 -2.94
N SER A 297 -8.37 -21.43 -2.40
CA SER A 297 -8.01 -22.39 -1.33
C SER A 297 -8.46 -21.86 0.04
N CYS A 298 -9.70 -22.11 0.45
CA CYS A 298 -10.26 -21.60 1.71
C CYS A 298 -9.49 -22.08 2.96
N GLU A 299 -8.76 -23.21 2.89
CA GLU A 299 -7.90 -23.69 3.98
C GLU A 299 -6.70 -22.79 4.28
N LEU A 300 -6.38 -21.85 3.39
CA LEU A 300 -5.35 -20.83 3.62
C LEU A 300 -5.87 -19.63 4.45
N LEU A 301 -7.18 -19.50 4.66
CA LEU A 301 -7.73 -18.45 5.52
C LEU A 301 -7.20 -18.64 6.96
N PRO A 302 -6.63 -17.60 7.57
CA PRO A 302 -6.33 -17.62 9.00
C PRO A 302 -7.62 -17.76 9.81
N ASN A 303 -7.61 -18.58 10.86
CA ASN A 303 -8.73 -18.62 11.80
C ASN A 303 -8.73 -17.38 12.74
N PRO A 304 -9.78 -17.16 13.55
CA PRO A 304 -9.86 -16.00 14.44
C PRO A 304 -8.68 -15.87 15.42
N ASP A 305 -8.17 -16.97 16.00
CA ASP A 305 -7.04 -16.93 16.92
C ASP A 305 -5.74 -16.53 16.21
N GLN A 306 -5.55 -16.99 14.98
CA GLN A 306 -4.41 -16.62 14.14
C GLN A 306 -4.47 -15.13 13.73
N ARG A 307 -5.67 -14.62 13.42
CA ARG A 307 -5.85 -13.20 13.11
C ARG A 307 -5.66 -12.32 14.36
N GLU A 308 -6.14 -12.73 15.52
CA GLU A 308 -5.87 -12.04 16.79
C GLU A 308 -4.37 -12.02 17.11
N TYR A 309 -3.67 -13.13 16.89
CA TYR A 309 -2.20 -13.16 17.00
C TYR A 309 -1.55 -12.10 16.11
N MET A 310 -1.94 -12.01 14.84
CA MET A 310 -1.42 -10.99 13.90
C MET A 310 -1.72 -9.58 14.39
N TYR A 311 -2.95 -9.33 14.87
CA TYR A 311 -3.36 -8.05 15.44
C TYR A 311 -2.42 -7.58 16.57
N HIS A 312 -2.09 -8.44 17.51
CA HIS A 312 -1.18 -8.12 18.60
C HIS A 312 0.27 -8.02 18.12
N ARG A 313 0.72 -9.00 17.35
CA ARG A 313 2.12 -9.08 16.93
C ARG A 313 2.58 -7.92 16.06
N ILE A 314 1.76 -7.45 15.13
CA ILE A 314 2.12 -6.28 14.31
C ILE A 314 2.21 -5.01 15.17
N ARG A 315 1.38 -4.85 16.19
CA ARG A 315 1.47 -3.74 17.15
C ARG A 315 2.75 -3.80 17.99
N GLU A 316 3.17 -4.99 18.42
CA GLU A 316 4.45 -5.21 19.11
C GLU A 316 5.63 -4.85 18.22
N ILE A 317 5.63 -5.27 16.94
CA ILE A 317 6.67 -4.93 15.97
C ILE A 317 6.80 -3.41 15.83
N ARG A 318 5.69 -2.68 15.83
CA ARG A 318 5.66 -1.20 15.72
C ARG A 318 5.92 -0.47 17.04
N ALA A 319 5.96 -1.17 18.16
CA ALA A 319 6.09 -0.54 19.48
C ALA A 319 7.39 0.27 19.60
N MET A 320 7.34 1.40 20.31
CA MET A 320 8.51 2.23 20.56
C MET A 320 9.58 1.48 21.36
N LYS A 321 9.15 0.71 22.38
CA LYS A 321 10.01 -0.14 23.20
C LYS A 321 9.88 -1.58 22.78
N GLY A 322 11.00 -2.25 22.55
CA GLY A 322 11.03 -3.67 22.16
C GLY A 322 10.56 -3.96 20.73
N GLY A 323 10.17 -2.96 19.95
CA GLY A 323 9.81 -3.11 18.54
C GLY A 323 10.99 -3.34 17.62
N LYS A 324 10.73 -3.45 16.32
CA LYS A 324 11.73 -3.62 15.28
C LYS A 324 11.86 -2.34 14.42
N PRO A 325 13.05 -2.01 13.88
CA PRO A 325 13.25 -0.83 13.04
C PRO A 325 12.75 -1.04 11.60
N ILE A 326 11.46 -1.36 11.47
CA ILE A 326 10.74 -1.55 10.22
C ILE A 326 9.30 -1.08 10.38
N PHE A 327 8.72 -0.47 9.35
CA PHE A 327 7.32 -0.06 9.37
C PHE A 327 6.43 -1.20 8.87
N ALA A 328 5.68 -1.83 9.76
CA ALA A 328 4.77 -2.93 9.45
C ALA A 328 3.33 -2.41 9.27
N PHE A 329 2.72 -2.65 8.09
CA PHE A 329 1.31 -2.36 7.83
C PHE A 329 0.51 -3.65 7.96
N ASP A 330 -0.59 -3.64 8.71
CA ASP A 330 -1.55 -4.75 8.75
C ASP A 330 -2.83 -4.32 8.02
N PHE A 331 -2.92 -4.66 6.75
CA PHE A 331 -3.97 -4.14 5.86
C PHE A 331 -5.38 -4.40 6.39
N GLN A 332 -5.62 -5.57 7.02
CA GLN A 332 -6.94 -5.92 7.54
C GLN A 332 -7.19 -5.41 8.97
N ASN A 333 -6.18 -5.40 9.83
CA ASN A 333 -6.36 -5.06 11.24
C ASN A 333 -6.08 -3.59 11.57
N ASP A 334 -5.55 -2.80 10.62
CA ASP A 334 -5.31 -1.36 10.80
C ASP A 334 -6.53 -0.49 10.44
N GLY A 335 -7.70 -1.08 10.26
CA GLY A 335 -8.94 -0.37 9.93
C GLY A 335 -9.30 0.73 10.94
N GLU A 336 -8.94 0.58 12.22
CA GLU A 336 -9.18 1.61 13.25
C GLU A 336 -8.45 2.93 12.97
N TYR A 337 -7.23 2.88 12.40
CA TYR A 337 -6.42 4.05 12.10
C TYR A 337 -6.88 4.82 10.86
N VAL A 338 -7.65 4.16 10.00
CA VAL A 338 -8.14 4.74 8.74
C VAL A 338 -9.67 4.87 8.69
N GLY A 339 -10.37 4.55 9.79
CA GLY A 339 -11.83 4.67 9.88
C GLY A 339 -12.59 3.61 9.09
N GLY A 340 -12.09 2.37 9.04
CA GLY A 340 -12.70 1.24 8.34
C GLY A 340 -12.17 1.02 6.92
N CYS A 341 -12.97 0.40 6.05
CA CYS A 341 -12.58 0.06 4.68
C CYS A 341 -12.19 1.30 3.86
N ILE A 342 -11.07 1.21 3.14
CA ILE A 342 -10.50 2.29 2.32
C ILE A 342 -10.85 2.19 0.83
N ALA A 343 -11.52 1.12 0.40
CA ALA A 343 -11.85 0.79 -0.99
C ALA A 343 -12.99 1.67 -1.57
N GLY A 344 -13.40 1.41 -2.80
CA GLY A 344 -14.47 2.14 -3.47
C GLY A 344 -14.18 3.62 -3.66
N GLY A 345 -12.91 3.96 -3.93
CA GLY A 345 -12.45 5.32 -4.13
C GLY A 345 -12.36 6.16 -2.84
N ARG A 346 -12.61 5.59 -1.64
CA ARG A 346 -12.48 6.36 -0.40
C ARG A 346 -11.04 6.79 -0.14
N ASN A 347 -10.08 5.87 -0.22
CA ASN A 347 -8.66 6.17 -0.21
C ASN A 347 -7.93 5.49 -1.38
N TYR A 348 -8.46 4.38 -1.91
CA TYR A 348 -7.95 3.76 -3.13
C TYR A 348 -9.06 3.11 -3.95
N CYS A 349 -8.76 2.87 -5.22
CA CYS A 349 -9.48 1.98 -6.12
C CYS A 349 -8.49 1.18 -6.95
N HIS A 350 -8.99 0.16 -7.63
CA HIS A 350 -8.23 -0.72 -8.50
C HIS A 350 -8.66 -0.56 -9.96
N ILE A 351 -7.71 -0.61 -10.88
CA ILE A 351 -7.97 -0.67 -12.33
C ILE A 351 -7.30 -1.92 -12.87
N ASN A 352 -8.08 -2.89 -13.29
CA ASN A 352 -7.60 -4.17 -13.76
C ASN A 352 -6.97 -4.08 -15.18
N PRO A 353 -6.29 -5.12 -15.69
CA PRO A 353 -5.59 -5.03 -16.97
C PRO A 353 -6.53 -4.98 -18.18
N ASN A 354 -7.83 -5.26 -18.01
CA ASN A 354 -8.86 -5.01 -19.03
C ASN A 354 -9.30 -3.53 -19.07
N GLY A 355 -9.05 -2.79 -18.00
CA GLY A 355 -9.45 -1.38 -17.82
C GLY A 355 -10.70 -1.21 -16.95
N ASP A 356 -11.25 -2.28 -16.35
CA ASP A 356 -12.38 -2.17 -15.46
C ASP A 356 -11.97 -1.50 -14.15
N VAL A 357 -12.80 -0.56 -13.66
CA VAL A 357 -12.52 0.20 -12.45
C VAL A 357 -13.23 -0.46 -11.28
N GLU A 358 -12.49 -1.16 -10.45
CA GLU A 358 -12.95 -2.00 -9.35
C GLU A 358 -12.81 -1.29 -8.00
N PRO A 359 -13.70 -1.54 -7.03
CA PRO A 359 -13.58 -0.92 -5.73
C PRO A 359 -12.33 -1.35 -4.96
N CYS A 360 -11.88 -2.59 -5.14
CA CYS A 360 -10.76 -3.20 -4.42
C CYS A 360 -10.10 -4.27 -5.28
N VAL A 361 -8.80 -4.45 -5.13
CA VAL A 361 -8.01 -5.50 -5.78
C VAL A 361 -8.51 -6.94 -5.49
N PHE A 362 -9.31 -7.11 -4.45
CA PHE A 362 -9.91 -8.40 -4.06
C PHE A 362 -11.41 -8.50 -4.40
N ILE A 363 -11.99 -7.50 -5.03
CA ILE A 363 -13.42 -7.43 -5.34
C ILE A 363 -13.59 -7.11 -6.82
N HIS A 364 -13.70 -8.17 -7.60
CA HIS A 364 -13.68 -8.18 -9.06
C HIS A 364 -15.10 -7.93 -9.62
N TYR A 365 -15.66 -6.76 -9.29
CA TYR A 365 -16.95 -6.29 -9.81
C TYR A 365 -16.83 -4.84 -10.24
N SER A 366 -17.40 -4.52 -11.40
CA SER A 366 -17.39 -3.16 -11.93
C SER A 366 -18.64 -2.89 -12.79
N GLY A 367 -18.95 -1.63 -12.95
CA GLY A 367 -19.92 -1.09 -13.90
C GLY A 367 -19.30 -0.05 -14.85
N ALA A 368 -17.96 0.13 -14.82
CA ALA A 368 -17.28 1.13 -15.62
C ALA A 368 -15.88 0.67 -16.06
N ASN A 369 -15.52 0.99 -17.32
CA ASN A 369 -14.21 0.69 -17.88
C ASN A 369 -13.50 2.00 -18.29
N ILE A 370 -12.22 2.16 -17.86
CA ILE A 370 -11.44 3.39 -18.10
C ILE A 370 -11.14 3.62 -19.58
N LYS A 371 -11.22 2.60 -20.43
CA LYS A 371 -11.07 2.73 -21.88
C LYS A 371 -12.30 3.36 -22.55
N GLU A 372 -13.44 3.33 -21.89
CA GLU A 372 -14.73 3.80 -22.40
C GLU A 372 -15.16 5.14 -21.80
N VAL A 373 -14.79 5.40 -20.54
CA VAL A 373 -15.15 6.64 -19.82
C VAL A 373 -13.93 7.28 -19.17
N ASP A 374 -14.04 8.57 -18.80
CA ASP A 374 -12.99 9.24 -18.01
C ASP A 374 -12.97 8.76 -16.54
N LEU A 375 -11.86 9.04 -15.86
CA LEU A 375 -11.64 8.60 -14.49
C LEU A 375 -12.73 9.12 -13.53
N LEU A 376 -13.14 10.37 -13.66
CA LEU A 376 -14.15 10.94 -12.77
C LEU A 376 -15.52 10.26 -12.96
N THR A 377 -15.88 9.95 -14.20
CA THR A 377 -17.10 9.20 -14.53
C THR A 377 -17.02 7.80 -13.94
N ALA A 378 -15.90 7.11 -14.07
CA ALA A 378 -15.69 5.80 -13.49
C ALA A 378 -15.79 5.81 -11.94
N LEU A 379 -15.27 6.85 -11.27
CA LEU A 379 -15.38 7.02 -9.82
C LEU A 379 -16.82 7.34 -9.34
N LYS A 380 -17.71 7.68 -10.26
CA LYS A 380 -19.15 7.90 -9.99
C LYS A 380 -20.05 6.72 -10.39
N GLN A 381 -19.48 5.60 -10.80
CA GLN A 381 -20.27 4.43 -11.12
C GLN A 381 -21.14 3.98 -9.93
N PRO A 382 -22.29 3.34 -10.18
CA PRO A 382 -23.24 2.98 -9.12
C PRO A 382 -22.61 2.21 -7.95
N LEU A 383 -21.72 1.25 -8.21
CA LEU A 383 -21.06 0.48 -7.16
C LEU A 383 -20.18 1.37 -6.24
N PHE A 384 -19.45 2.34 -6.78
CA PHE A 384 -18.64 3.27 -5.98
C PHE A 384 -19.51 4.22 -5.15
N MET A 385 -20.65 4.63 -5.70
CA MET A 385 -21.62 5.42 -4.94
C MET A 385 -22.23 4.61 -3.80
N ALA A 386 -22.57 3.33 -4.03
CA ALA A 386 -23.01 2.43 -2.96
C ALA A 386 -21.94 2.24 -1.87
N TYR A 387 -20.66 2.13 -2.24
CA TYR A 387 -19.56 2.14 -1.27
C TYR A 387 -19.55 3.41 -0.42
N ARG A 388 -19.63 4.56 -1.04
CA ARG A 388 -19.65 5.86 -0.34
C ARG A 388 -20.78 5.97 0.66
N GLU A 389 -21.98 5.50 0.31
CA GLU A 389 -23.19 5.58 1.13
C GLU A 389 -23.15 4.59 2.31
N ASN A 390 -22.50 3.44 2.14
CA ASN A 390 -22.47 2.38 3.16
C ASN A 390 -21.20 2.38 4.03
N GLN A 391 -20.15 3.15 3.68
CA GLN A 391 -18.93 3.21 4.49
C GLN A 391 -19.09 4.14 5.69
N PRO A 392 -18.58 3.76 6.90
CA PRO A 392 -17.91 2.47 7.18
C PRO A 392 -18.92 1.33 7.23
N PHE A 393 -18.61 0.17 6.64
CA PHE A 393 -19.50 -0.99 6.61
C PHE A 393 -19.81 -1.57 7.99
N ASN A 394 -19.00 -1.27 8.98
CA ASN A 394 -19.16 -1.69 10.37
C ASN A 394 -18.63 -0.63 11.34
N CYS A 395 -19.33 -0.39 12.45
CA CYS A 395 -18.87 0.50 13.51
C CYS A 395 -17.63 -0.03 14.24
N ASN A 396 -17.44 -1.35 14.24
CA ASN A 396 -16.21 -1.99 14.68
C ASN A 396 -15.23 -2.07 13.50
N HIS A 397 -14.24 -1.20 13.51
CA HIS A 397 -13.26 -1.10 12.42
C HIS A 397 -12.26 -2.26 12.36
N LEU A 398 -12.36 -3.25 13.23
CA LEU A 398 -11.69 -4.55 13.08
C LEU A 398 -12.49 -5.50 12.16
N LYS A 399 -13.64 -5.04 11.65
CA LYS A 399 -14.47 -5.71 10.64
C LYS A 399 -14.69 -4.78 9.45
N PRO A 400 -13.62 -4.29 8.78
CA PRO A 400 -13.77 -3.22 7.80
C PRO A 400 -14.29 -3.70 6.43
N CYS A 401 -14.03 -4.95 6.05
CA CYS A 401 -14.21 -5.42 4.66
C CYS A 401 -15.66 -5.85 4.37
N PRO A 402 -16.26 -5.38 3.27
CA PRO A 402 -17.60 -5.82 2.88
C PRO A 402 -17.63 -7.25 2.32
N MET A 403 -16.48 -7.82 1.92
CA MET A 403 -16.40 -9.21 1.46
C MET A 403 -16.11 -10.17 2.62
N LEU A 404 -15.05 -9.89 3.38
CA LEU A 404 -14.52 -10.84 4.37
C LEU A 404 -15.33 -10.85 5.67
N GLU A 405 -15.81 -9.69 6.14
CA GLU A 405 -16.46 -9.56 7.44
C GLU A 405 -17.95 -9.14 7.39
N ASN A 406 -18.41 -8.61 6.25
CA ASN A 406 -19.79 -8.15 6.09
C ASN A 406 -20.34 -8.59 4.70
N PRO A 407 -20.31 -9.89 4.40
CA PRO A 407 -20.56 -10.41 3.04
C PRO A 407 -21.97 -10.09 2.51
N GLU A 408 -22.97 -9.95 3.38
CA GLU A 408 -24.33 -9.55 3.02
C GLU A 408 -24.40 -8.12 2.46
N ILE A 409 -23.48 -7.23 2.88
CA ILE A 409 -23.41 -5.86 2.38
C ILE A 409 -22.89 -5.85 0.94
N LEU A 410 -21.82 -6.63 0.66
CA LEU A 410 -21.28 -6.72 -0.70
C LEU A 410 -22.31 -7.32 -1.67
N GLN A 411 -22.98 -8.43 -1.29
CA GLN A 411 -24.03 -9.04 -2.12
C GLN A 411 -25.09 -8.03 -2.49
N ARG A 412 -25.63 -7.32 -1.48
CA ARG A 412 -26.65 -6.31 -1.69
C ARG A 412 -26.16 -5.20 -2.64
N MET A 413 -24.97 -4.62 -2.42
CA MET A 413 -24.45 -3.56 -3.26
C MET A 413 -24.25 -4.00 -4.72
N VAL A 414 -23.73 -5.20 -4.96
CA VAL A 414 -23.53 -5.72 -6.33
C VAL A 414 -24.87 -5.89 -7.03
N HIS A 415 -25.88 -6.47 -6.36
CA HIS A 415 -27.23 -6.65 -6.94
C HIS A 415 -27.94 -5.33 -7.22
N GLU A 416 -27.95 -4.42 -6.24
CA GLU A 416 -28.65 -3.13 -6.37
C GLU A 416 -28.03 -2.25 -7.47
N THR A 417 -26.74 -2.38 -7.72
CA THR A 417 -26.01 -1.55 -8.69
C THR A 417 -25.90 -2.18 -10.06
N GLY A 418 -26.19 -3.47 -10.20
CA GLY A 418 -26.03 -4.21 -11.44
C GLY A 418 -24.57 -4.37 -11.87
N ALA A 419 -23.60 -4.22 -10.94
CA ALA A 419 -22.20 -4.44 -11.23
C ALA A 419 -21.96 -5.91 -11.64
N HIS A 420 -21.13 -6.12 -12.66
CA HIS A 420 -20.84 -7.45 -13.20
C HIS A 420 -19.45 -7.92 -12.77
N SER A 421 -19.24 -9.24 -12.78
CA SER A 421 -17.91 -9.82 -12.56
C SER A 421 -16.95 -9.40 -13.66
N THR A 422 -15.74 -9.02 -13.27
CA THR A 422 -14.64 -8.64 -14.16
C THR A 422 -13.65 -9.79 -14.40
N ASP A 423 -13.89 -10.96 -13.81
CA ASP A 423 -13.17 -12.19 -14.09
C ASP A 423 -13.62 -12.77 -15.42
N LEU A 424 -12.87 -12.50 -16.47
CA LEU A 424 -13.29 -12.83 -17.85
C LEU A 424 -13.20 -14.32 -18.17
N GLN A 425 -12.33 -15.08 -17.52
CA GLN A 425 -12.13 -16.50 -17.79
C GLN A 425 -13.10 -17.38 -16.98
N SER A 426 -13.32 -17.03 -15.75
CA SER A 426 -14.16 -17.79 -14.81
C SER A 426 -14.96 -16.85 -13.92
N PRO A 427 -15.99 -16.15 -14.48
CA PRO A 427 -16.79 -15.20 -13.73
C PRO A 427 -17.31 -15.80 -12.43
N GLU A 428 -16.95 -15.21 -11.30
CA GLU A 428 -17.41 -15.63 -9.99
C GLU A 428 -18.67 -14.86 -9.60
N SER A 429 -19.73 -15.56 -9.14
CA SER A 429 -20.92 -14.89 -8.62
C SER A 429 -20.64 -14.32 -7.23
N VAL A 430 -21.33 -13.22 -6.90
CA VAL A 430 -21.15 -12.57 -5.59
C VAL A 430 -21.62 -13.46 -4.44
N GLU A 431 -22.59 -14.34 -4.68
CA GLU A 431 -23.05 -15.33 -3.71
C GLU A 431 -21.95 -16.36 -3.40
N HIS A 432 -21.26 -16.85 -4.44
CA HIS A 432 -20.16 -17.81 -4.26
C HIS A 432 -18.99 -17.16 -3.52
N LEU A 433 -18.55 -15.97 -3.95
CA LEU A 433 -17.47 -15.22 -3.31
C LEU A 433 -17.78 -14.97 -1.83
N CYS A 434 -18.95 -14.43 -1.53
CA CYS A 434 -19.36 -14.11 -0.16
C CYS A 434 -19.64 -15.36 0.67
N GLY A 435 -20.13 -16.44 0.05
CA GLY A 435 -20.37 -17.73 0.70
C GLY A 435 -19.10 -18.33 1.29
N LYS A 436 -17.93 -18.18 0.63
CA LYS A 436 -16.62 -18.61 1.13
C LYS A 436 -16.21 -17.87 2.41
N CYS A 437 -16.70 -16.65 2.62
CA CYS A 437 -16.37 -15.80 3.76
C CYS A 437 -17.38 -15.88 4.92
N ALA A 438 -18.58 -16.42 4.72
CA ALA A 438 -19.67 -16.33 5.68
C ALA A 438 -19.36 -16.97 7.05
N GLU A 439 -18.77 -18.15 7.07
CA GLU A 439 -18.36 -18.81 8.31
C GLU A 439 -17.23 -18.05 9.02
N TYR A 440 -16.26 -17.59 8.25
CA TYR A 440 -15.17 -16.78 8.77
C TYR A 440 -15.69 -15.48 9.41
N ALA A 441 -16.57 -14.75 8.73
CA ALA A 441 -17.18 -13.51 9.22
C ALA A 441 -17.87 -13.72 10.58
N LYS A 442 -18.65 -14.79 10.69
CA LYS A 442 -19.35 -15.16 11.95
C LYS A 442 -18.38 -15.48 13.09
N ASN A 443 -17.33 -16.23 12.80
CA ASN A 443 -16.36 -16.65 13.82
C ASN A 443 -15.47 -15.48 14.25
N TRP A 444 -15.10 -14.58 13.31
CA TRP A 444 -14.33 -13.39 13.63
C TRP A 444 -15.14 -12.33 14.40
N ASP A 445 -16.45 -12.24 14.18
CA ASP A 445 -17.32 -11.24 14.83
C ASP A 445 -17.18 -11.23 16.35
N VAL A 446 -17.25 -12.40 16.98
CA VAL A 446 -17.13 -12.55 18.45
C VAL A 446 -15.79 -12.00 18.93
N ARG A 447 -14.71 -12.41 18.29
CA ARG A 447 -13.35 -12.03 18.67
C ARG A 447 -13.08 -10.54 18.43
N ALA A 448 -13.55 -10.02 17.32
CA ALA A 448 -13.44 -8.61 16.97
C ALA A 448 -14.18 -7.70 17.96
N GLN A 449 -15.34 -8.12 18.48
CA GLN A 449 -16.06 -7.37 19.51
C GLN A 449 -15.29 -7.31 20.82
N GLU A 450 -14.72 -8.44 21.28
CA GLU A 450 -13.92 -8.49 22.49
C GLU A 450 -12.69 -7.56 22.40
N LEU A 451 -11.95 -7.63 21.29
CA LEU A 451 -10.78 -6.80 21.06
C LEU A 451 -11.14 -5.31 21.00
N TRP A 452 -12.20 -4.97 20.27
CA TRP A 452 -12.67 -3.59 20.13
C TRP A 452 -13.10 -2.96 21.44
N GLN A 453 -13.73 -3.73 22.33
CA GLN A 453 -14.12 -3.26 23.67
C GLN A 453 -12.93 -3.07 24.59
N LYS A 454 -11.97 -4.02 24.59
CA LYS A 454 -10.74 -3.91 25.40
C LYS A 454 -9.93 -2.66 25.06
N ASP A 455 -9.75 -2.37 23.77
CA ASP A 455 -8.95 -1.23 23.33
C ASP A 455 -9.61 0.12 23.66
N ARG A 456 -10.94 0.19 23.69
CA ARG A 456 -11.67 1.40 24.08
C ARG A 456 -11.68 1.66 25.59
N ASN A 457 -11.64 0.60 26.38
CA ASN A 457 -11.55 0.72 27.83
C ASN A 457 -10.14 1.10 28.31
N ASN A 458 -9.13 0.95 27.46
CA ASN A 458 -7.73 1.29 27.74
C ASN A 458 -7.28 2.64 27.16
N LYS A 459 -8.14 3.31 26.39
CA LYS A 459 -7.97 4.69 25.90
C LYS A 459 -8.72 5.68 26.77
#